data_c903a2fbe0736f19309224eef6da6bea
#
_entry.id   c903a2fbe0736f19309224eef6da6bea
#
_cell.length_a   1.000
_cell.length_b   1.000
_cell.length_c   1.000
_cell.angle_alpha   90.00
_cell.angle_beta   90.00
_cell.angle_gamma   90.00
#
_symmetry.space_group_name_H-M   'P 1'
#
loop_
_entity.id
_entity.type
_entity.pdbx_description
1 polymer ?
#
loop_
_entity_poly.entity_id
_entity_poly.type
_entity_poly.pdbx_seq_one_letter_code
_entity_poly.pdbx_strand_id
1 'polypeptide(L)'
;LVGAFALTKALFPHFKAQKKGSIIFQASMSSYIGLPQVAGYASAKSGYLGLMHTLAAEGGPYGVRVNAIAPGWIDTPMFHQATDNDKARRNKILGRIPMQKIGNAMDVGMAAVFLSSDAAGYISGACLPVDGGALIGF
;
A
#
# COMPACT_ATOMS: atom_id res chain seq x y z
N LEU A 1 9.68 7.31 -1.57
CA LEU A 1 8.84 8.48 -1.28
C LEU A 1 9.08 9.62 -2.26
N VAL A 2 10.34 10.10 -2.40
CA VAL A 2 10.69 11.27 -3.23
C VAL A 2 10.21 11.14 -4.68
N GLY A 3 10.48 10.01 -5.34
CA GLY A 3 10.05 9.78 -6.72
C GLY A 3 8.53 9.80 -6.89
N ALA A 4 7.79 9.18 -5.95
CA ALA A 4 6.33 9.21 -6.00
C ALA A 4 5.78 10.62 -5.77
N PHE A 5 6.36 11.39 -4.85
CA PHE A 5 6.01 12.79 -4.65
C PHE A 5 6.23 13.61 -5.92
N ALA A 6 7.41 13.48 -6.55
CA ALA A 6 7.75 14.23 -7.77
C ALA A 6 6.80 13.89 -8.93
N LEU A 7 6.51 12.59 -9.14
CA LEU A 7 5.59 12.14 -10.18
C LEU A 7 4.17 12.68 -9.92
N THR A 8 3.69 12.56 -8.69
CA THR A 8 2.36 13.04 -8.32
C THR A 8 2.26 14.55 -8.50
N LYS A 9 3.26 15.31 -8.03
CA LYS A 9 3.31 16.77 -8.21
C LYS A 9 3.20 17.15 -9.69
N ALA A 10 3.83 16.41 -10.58
CA ALA A 10 3.77 16.68 -12.02
C ALA A 10 2.41 16.35 -12.64
N LEU A 11 1.75 15.27 -12.20
CA LEU A 11 0.49 14.79 -12.78
C LEU A 11 -0.76 15.37 -12.13
N PHE A 12 -0.68 15.82 -10.89
CA PHE A 12 -1.85 16.26 -10.11
C PHE A 12 -2.62 17.43 -10.74
N PRO A 13 -1.97 18.47 -11.33
CA PRO A 13 -2.67 19.52 -12.05
C PRO A 13 -3.49 19.00 -13.23
N HIS A 14 -3.00 17.98 -13.93
CA HIS A 14 -3.71 17.34 -15.05
C HIS A 14 -4.99 16.64 -14.56
N PHE A 15 -4.91 15.85 -13.49
CA PHE A 15 -6.09 15.22 -12.89
C PHE A 15 -7.14 16.24 -12.42
N LYS A 16 -6.69 17.33 -11.80
CA LYS A 16 -7.58 18.43 -11.39
C LYS A 16 -8.29 19.08 -12.59
N ALA A 17 -7.57 19.33 -13.67
CA ALA A 17 -8.13 19.91 -14.90
C ALA A 17 -9.17 18.98 -15.55
N GLN A 18 -8.92 17.66 -15.55
CA GLN A 18 -9.86 16.66 -16.07
C GLN A 18 -11.07 16.42 -15.14
N LYS A 19 -11.04 16.90 -13.90
CA LYS A 19 -12.05 16.65 -12.87
C LYS A 19 -12.31 15.14 -12.64
N LYS A 20 -11.30 14.33 -12.85
CA LYS A 20 -11.34 12.88 -12.69
C LYS A 20 -9.93 12.33 -12.50
N GLY A 21 -9.76 11.41 -11.56
CA GLY A 21 -8.50 10.69 -11.38
C GLY A 21 -8.54 9.71 -10.20
N SER A 22 -7.67 8.71 -10.27
CA SER A 22 -7.42 7.81 -9.15
C SER A 22 -5.92 7.61 -9.01
N ILE A 23 -5.39 7.91 -7.83
CA ILE A 23 -3.99 7.74 -7.48
C ILE A 23 -3.92 6.69 -6.38
N ILE A 24 -3.06 5.70 -6.56
CA ILE A 24 -2.86 4.64 -5.56
C ILE A 24 -1.38 4.57 -5.21
N PHE A 25 -1.07 4.79 -3.94
CA PHE A 25 0.26 4.58 -3.41
C PHE A 25 0.43 3.15 -2.92
N GLN A 26 1.55 2.52 -3.24
CA GLN A 26 1.91 1.24 -2.67
C GLN A 26 2.67 1.46 -1.36
N ALA A 27 1.95 1.52 -0.26
CA ALA A 27 2.47 1.55 1.10
C ALA A 27 3.01 0.17 1.51
N SER A 28 2.91 -0.21 2.74
CA SER A 28 3.30 -1.51 3.29
C SER A 28 2.68 -1.69 4.67
N MET A 29 2.58 -2.92 5.15
CA MET A 29 2.30 -3.18 6.55
C MET A 29 3.32 -2.51 7.49
N SER A 30 4.57 -2.29 7.04
CA SER A 30 5.58 -1.53 7.78
C SER A 30 5.25 -0.04 7.95
N SER A 31 4.22 0.46 7.29
CA SER A 31 3.67 1.80 7.56
C SER A 31 2.91 1.88 8.89
N TYR A 32 2.57 0.74 9.48
CA TYR A 32 1.75 0.63 10.69
C TYR A 32 2.46 -0.07 11.84
N ILE A 33 3.33 -1.03 11.54
CA ILE A 33 4.05 -1.81 12.54
C ILE A 33 5.56 -1.69 12.39
N GLY A 34 6.27 -1.74 13.51
CA GLY A 34 7.73 -1.77 13.53
C GLY A 34 8.26 -3.13 13.05
N LEU A 35 9.10 -3.09 12.04
CA LEU A 35 9.89 -4.24 11.61
C LEU A 35 11.37 -3.93 11.84
N PRO A 36 12.16 -4.82 12.47
CA PRO A 36 13.58 -4.58 12.68
C PRO A 36 14.34 -4.43 11.36
N GLN A 37 15.41 -3.60 11.38
CA GLN A 37 16.39 -3.44 10.28
C GLN A 37 15.85 -2.82 8.98
N VAL A 38 14.65 -2.23 8.99
CA VAL A 38 14.03 -1.61 7.79
C VAL A 38 13.61 -0.16 8.03
N ALA A 39 14.30 0.59 8.90
CA ALA A 39 13.90 1.95 9.28
C ALA A 39 13.70 2.88 8.07
N GLY A 40 14.65 2.94 7.14
CA GLY A 40 14.53 3.76 5.94
C GLY A 40 13.35 3.36 5.04
N TYR A 41 13.15 2.05 4.87
CA TYR A 41 12.01 1.52 4.12
C TYR A 41 10.68 1.88 4.81
N ALA A 42 10.57 1.61 6.11
CA ALA A 42 9.36 1.92 6.88
C ALA A 42 9.05 3.43 6.85
N SER A 43 10.06 4.29 7.04
CA SER A 43 9.89 5.75 6.94
C SER A 43 9.36 6.16 5.56
N ALA A 44 9.94 5.61 4.47
CA ALA A 44 9.50 5.91 3.13
C ALA A 44 8.04 5.45 2.88
N LYS A 45 7.68 4.25 3.38
CA LYS A 45 6.33 3.70 3.21
C LYS A 45 5.29 4.39 4.09
N SER A 46 5.65 4.78 5.32
CA SER A 46 4.78 5.59 6.19
C SER A 46 4.54 6.99 5.61
N GLY A 47 5.53 7.59 4.97
CA GLY A 47 5.40 8.87 4.30
C GLY A 47 4.32 8.89 3.20
N TYR A 48 4.01 7.75 2.60
CA TYR A 48 2.89 7.66 1.65
C TYR A 48 1.53 7.92 2.29
N LEU A 49 1.34 7.60 3.56
CA LEU A 49 0.07 7.85 4.25
C LEU A 49 -0.19 9.35 4.40
N GLY A 50 0.82 10.12 4.81
CA GLY A 50 0.72 11.58 4.89
C GLY A 50 0.47 12.21 3.50
N LEU A 51 1.22 11.75 2.48
CA LEU A 51 1.04 12.22 1.11
C LEU A 51 -0.37 11.88 0.58
N MET A 52 -0.84 10.68 0.82
CA MET A 52 -2.19 10.22 0.44
C MET A 52 -3.28 11.09 1.07
N HIS A 53 -3.22 11.32 2.38
CA HIS A 53 -4.24 12.11 3.07
C HIS A 53 -4.30 13.55 2.55
N THR A 54 -3.14 14.19 2.39
CA THR A 54 -3.06 15.56 1.87
C THR A 54 -3.64 15.65 0.46
N LEU A 55 -3.20 14.77 -0.43
CA LEU A 55 -3.65 14.78 -1.82
C LEU A 55 -5.12 14.36 -1.97
N ALA A 56 -5.64 13.49 -1.10
CA ALA A 56 -7.06 13.16 -1.07
C ALA A 56 -7.92 14.38 -0.70
N ALA A 57 -7.49 15.15 0.30
CA ALA A 57 -8.16 16.39 0.68
C ALA A 57 -8.10 17.45 -0.44
N GLU A 58 -6.93 17.65 -1.03
CA GLU A 58 -6.73 18.63 -2.11
C GLU A 58 -7.40 18.23 -3.43
N GLY A 59 -7.50 16.93 -3.71
CA GLY A 59 -8.05 16.39 -4.96
C GLY A 59 -9.56 16.22 -4.94
N GLY A 60 -10.14 16.01 -3.75
CA GLY A 60 -11.57 15.73 -3.60
C GLY A 60 -12.50 16.72 -4.30
N PRO A 61 -12.33 18.05 -4.16
CA PRO A 61 -13.14 19.04 -4.85
C PRO A 61 -13.09 18.96 -6.39
N TYR A 62 -12.10 18.25 -6.91
CA TYR A 62 -11.88 18.05 -8.35
C TYR A 62 -12.19 16.63 -8.84
N GLY A 63 -12.84 15.81 -8.01
CA GLY A 63 -13.14 14.42 -8.37
C GLY A 63 -11.92 13.51 -8.48
N VAL A 64 -10.80 13.88 -7.86
CA VAL A 64 -9.57 13.06 -7.79
C VAL A 64 -9.55 12.28 -6.48
N ARG A 65 -9.55 10.97 -6.57
CA ARG A 65 -9.43 10.07 -5.41
C ARG A 65 -7.97 9.66 -5.20
N VAL A 66 -7.54 9.61 -3.96
CA VAL A 66 -6.17 9.20 -3.61
C VAL A 66 -6.23 8.21 -2.47
N ASN A 67 -5.73 6.99 -2.72
CA ASN A 67 -5.73 5.90 -1.76
C ASN A 67 -4.35 5.24 -1.68
N ALA A 68 -4.20 4.31 -0.78
CA ALA A 68 -3.02 3.47 -0.69
C ALA A 68 -3.41 1.99 -0.52
N ILE A 69 -2.49 1.10 -0.85
CA ILE A 69 -2.56 -0.31 -0.53
C ILE A 69 -1.38 -0.62 0.38
N ALA A 70 -1.62 -1.36 1.45
CA ALA A 70 -0.58 -1.84 2.36
C ALA A 70 -0.43 -3.36 2.26
N PRO A 71 0.40 -3.87 1.34
CA PRO A 71 0.65 -5.30 1.24
C PRO A 71 1.34 -5.83 2.51
N GLY A 72 0.96 -7.05 2.90
CA GLY A 72 1.69 -7.85 3.87
C GLY A 72 2.84 -8.62 3.23
N TRP A 73 2.98 -9.89 3.59
CA TRP A 73 3.94 -10.79 2.95
C TRP A 73 3.35 -11.38 1.68
N ILE A 74 3.97 -11.03 0.56
CA ILE A 74 3.53 -11.40 -0.79
C ILE A 74 4.61 -12.28 -1.43
N ASP A 75 4.20 -13.34 -2.08
CA ASP A 75 5.04 -14.27 -2.81
C ASP A 75 5.73 -13.57 -3.99
N THR A 76 6.98 -13.22 -3.78
CA THR A 76 7.81 -12.43 -4.71
C THR A 76 9.27 -12.87 -4.59
N PRO A 77 10.12 -12.59 -5.58
CA PRO A 77 11.55 -12.85 -5.47
C PRO A 77 12.18 -12.24 -4.21
N MET A 78 11.74 -11.05 -3.80
CA MET A 78 12.21 -10.41 -2.57
C MET A 78 11.85 -11.21 -1.32
N PHE A 79 10.64 -11.78 -1.25
CA PHE A 79 10.21 -12.63 -0.13
C PHE A 79 11.04 -13.91 -0.07
N HIS A 80 11.25 -14.57 -1.20
CA HIS A 80 12.09 -15.77 -1.32
C HIS A 80 13.52 -15.50 -0.91
N GLN A 81 14.14 -14.44 -1.40
CA GLN A 81 15.49 -14.04 -1.01
C GLN A 81 15.63 -13.89 0.52
N ALA A 82 14.57 -13.41 1.17
CA ALA A 82 14.57 -13.18 2.63
C ALA A 82 14.25 -14.41 3.47
N THR A 83 13.66 -15.48 2.90
CA THR A 83 13.07 -16.58 3.67
C THR A 83 13.46 -18.00 3.23
N ASP A 84 13.94 -18.22 2.01
CA ASP A 84 14.18 -19.59 1.51
C ASP A 84 15.27 -20.34 2.31
N ASN A 85 16.27 -19.60 2.81
CA ASN A 85 17.33 -20.15 3.64
C ASN A 85 17.08 -19.98 5.16
N ASP A 86 15.89 -19.47 5.56
CA ASP A 86 15.53 -19.21 6.96
C ASP A 86 14.12 -19.73 7.26
N LYS A 87 14.01 -21.04 7.50
CA LYS A 87 12.75 -21.70 7.85
C LYS A 87 12.13 -21.15 9.13
N ALA A 88 12.95 -20.76 10.11
CA ALA A 88 12.45 -20.21 11.37
C ALA A 88 11.75 -18.86 11.13
N ARG A 89 12.35 -18.00 10.32
CA ARG A 89 11.76 -16.73 9.88
C ARG A 89 10.47 -16.95 9.10
N ARG A 90 10.46 -17.88 8.15
CA ARG A 90 9.27 -18.22 7.37
C ARG A 90 8.11 -18.68 8.26
N ASN A 91 8.38 -19.58 9.22
CA ASN A 91 7.38 -20.05 10.17
C ASN A 91 6.86 -18.94 11.08
N LYS A 92 7.73 -18.03 11.54
CA LYS A 92 7.34 -16.85 12.31
C LYS A 92 6.43 -15.92 11.51
N ILE A 93 6.71 -15.72 10.24
CA ILE A 93 5.87 -14.94 9.33
C ILE A 93 4.49 -15.59 9.19
N LEU A 94 4.43 -16.88 8.86
CA LEU A 94 3.17 -17.61 8.69
C LEU A 94 2.34 -17.61 9.99
N GLY A 95 2.99 -17.81 11.14
CA GLY A 95 2.32 -17.75 12.44
C GLY A 95 1.72 -16.39 12.78
N ARG A 96 2.19 -15.30 12.14
CA ARG A 96 1.63 -13.96 12.32
C ARG A 96 0.43 -13.68 11.42
N ILE A 97 0.22 -14.46 10.37
CA ILE A 97 -0.84 -14.23 9.39
C ILE A 97 -2.07 -15.06 9.78
N PRO A 98 -3.20 -14.49 10.18
CA PRO A 98 -4.41 -15.23 10.52
C PRO A 98 -4.88 -16.18 9.41
N MET A 99 -4.76 -15.79 8.15
CA MET A 99 -5.10 -16.65 7.00
C MET A 99 -4.07 -17.76 6.75
N GLN A 100 -2.95 -17.83 7.50
CA GLN A 100 -1.89 -18.85 7.46
C GLN A 100 -1.35 -19.15 6.06
N LYS A 101 -1.37 -18.17 5.18
CA LYS A 101 -0.81 -18.24 3.82
C LYS A 101 -0.12 -16.94 3.44
N ILE A 102 0.86 -17.05 2.57
CA ILE A 102 1.49 -15.90 1.92
C ILE A 102 0.54 -15.46 0.79
N GLY A 103 0.33 -14.14 0.66
CA GLY A 103 -0.43 -13.58 -0.45
C GLY A 103 0.32 -13.68 -1.78
N ASN A 104 -0.34 -13.48 -2.87
CA ASN A 104 0.27 -13.41 -4.20
C ASN A 104 0.13 -12.01 -4.81
N ALA A 105 0.87 -11.72 -5.88
CA ALA A 105 0.86 -10.41 -6.51
C ALA A 105 -0.54 -10.04 -7.05
N MET A 106 -1.35 -11.04 -7.46
CA MET A 106 -2.71 -10.80 -7.95
C MET A 106 -3.64 -10.29 -6.83
N ASP A 107 -3.44 -10.73 -5.57
CA ASP A 107 -4.25 -10.22 -4.44
C ASP A 107 -4.09 -8.71 -4.31
N VAL A 108 -2.86 -8.20 -4.48
CA VAL A 108 -2.56 -6.76 -4.48
C VAL A 108 -3.09 -6.09 -5.75
N GLY A 109 -2.93 -6.75 -6.90
CA GLY A 109 -3.41 -6.25 -8.19
C GLY A 109 -4.94 -6.06 -8.22
N MET A 110 -5.70 -7.00 -7.69
CA MET A 110 -7.17 -6.90 -7.63
C MET A 110 -7.63 -5.78 -6.69
N ALA A 111 -6.93 -5.55 -5.58
CA ALA A 111 -7.18 -4.39 -4.73
C ALA A 111 -6.92 -3.07 -5.46
N ALA A 112 -5.87 -3.00 -6.29
CA ALA A 112 -5.58 -1.84 -7.12
C ALA A 112 -6.67 -1.62 -8.19
N VAL A 113 -7.13 -2.67 -8.85
CA VAL A 113 -8.24 -2.61 -9.81
C VAL A 113 -9.49 -2.07 -9.14
N PHE A 114 -9.88 -2.60 -7.97
CA PHE A 114 -11.04 -2.11 -7.22
C PHE A 114 -10.90 -0.62 -6.89
N LEU A 115 -9.80 -0.21 -6.25
CA LEU A 115 -9.60 1.18 -5.86
C LEU A 115 -9.50 2.15 -7.05
N SER A 116 -9.10 1.65 -8.24
CA SER A 116 -9.05 2.46 -9.46
C SER A 116 -10.40 2.61 -10.13
N SER A 117 -11.32 1.67 -9.91
CA SER A 117 -12.62 1.60 -10.59
C SER A 117 -13.66 2.55 -9.99
N ASP A 118 -14.77 2.72 -10.71
CA ASP A 118 -15.92 3.49 -10.23
C ASP A 118 -16.62 2.82 -9.02
N ALA A 119 -16.40 1.52 -8.79
CA ALA A 119 -16.90 0.82 -7.58
C ALA A 119 -16.32 1.41 -6.28
N ALA A 120 -15.15 2.06 -6.34
CA ALA A 120 -14.52 2.78 -5.24
C ALA A 120 -14.81 4.30 -5.30
N GLY A 121 -15.88 4.73 -5.96
CA GLY A 121 -16.19 6.14 -6.26
C GLY A 121 -16.30 7.04 -5.02
N TYR A 122 -16.62 6.49 -3.85
CA TYR A 122 -16.70 7.24 -2.59
C TYR A 122 -15.59 6.90 -1.59
N ILE A 123 -14.49 6.29 -2.09
CA ILE A 123 -13.32 5.92 -1.28
C ILE A 123 -12.14 6.81 -1.65
N SER A 124 -11.73 7.68 -0.73
CA SER A 124 -10.55 8.55 -0.87
C SER A 124 -9.91 8.76 0.50
N GLY A 125 -8.58 8.76 0.59
CA GLY A 125 -7.83 8.85 1.83
C GLY A 125 -7.76 7.53 2.61
N ALA A 126 -8.13 6.40 2.00
CA ALA A 126 -8.07 5.09 2.64
C ALA A 126 -6.76 4.35 2.29
N CYS A 127 -6.18 3.67 3.28
CA CYS A 127 -5.12 2.70 3.04
C CYS A 127 -5.67 1.29 3.30
N LEU A 128 -5.76 0.49 2.23
CA LEU A 128 -6.32 -0.85 2.26
C LEU A 128 -5.23 -1.90 2.56
N PRO A 129 -5.26 -2.58 3.71
CA PRO A 129 -4.38 -3.72 3.95
C PRO A 129 -4.72 -4.89 3.02
N VAL A 130 -3.69 -5.51 2.44
CA VAL A 130 -3.79 -6.75 1.67
C VAL A 130 -2.73 -7.70 2.25
N ASP A 131 -3.04 -8.28 3.40
CA ASP A 131 -2.04 -8.85 4.30
C ASP A 131 -2.46 -10.16 5.01
N GLY A 132 -3.63 -10.69 4.65
CA GLY A 132 -4.16 -11.89 5.29
C GLY A 132 -4.50 -11.73 6.77
N GLY A 133 -4.67 -10.49 7.24
CA GLY A 133 -4.96 -10.14 8.62
C GLY A 133 -3.72 -9.90 9.47
N ALA A 134 -2.53 -9.82 8.90
CA ALA A 134 -1.28 -9.70 9.66
C ALA A 134 -1.18 -8.41 10.50
N LEU A 135 -1.92 -7.35 10.14
CA LEU A 135 -1.95 -6.08 10.87
C LEU A 135 -2.90 -6.08 12.08
N ILE A 136 -3.93 -6.92 12.11
CA ILE A 136 -4.88 -6.90 13.24
C ILE A 136 -4.29 -7.51 14.50
N GLY A 137 -3.26 -8.33 14.38
CA GLY A 137 -2.60 -8.98 15.52
C GLY A 137 -3.52 -9.94 16.30
N PHE A 138 -2.94 -10.66 17.24
CA PHE A 138 -3.62 -11.42 18.31
C PHE A 138 -2.59 -11.75 19.39
#